data_5dab41a793c283588fbce1bf2c368f86
#
_entry.id   5dab41a793c283588fbce1bf2c368f86
#
_cell.length_a   1.000
_cell.length_b   1.000
_cell.length_c   1.000
_cell.angle_alpha   90.00
_cell.angle_beta   90.00
_cell.angle_gamma   90.00
#
_symmetry.space_group_name_H-M   'P 1'
#
loop_
_entity.id
_entity.type
_entity.pdbx_description
1 polymer ?
#
loop_
_entity_poly.entity_id
_entity_poly.type
_entity_poly.pdbx_seq_one_letter_code
_entity_poly.pdbx_strand_id
1 'polypeptide(L)'
;MEQTQTIIKGGAFLVEDVDINRVITPEDFTDEQKMIANTTSEYVQNEVLPVVENLEHHEFEHSVRLLKTAGELGLLAADVPEKYEGLGLDKISSALIAEKMSVAGGFSITHGAHVGIGSLPIVLFGNEAQRSHYLPK
;
A
#
# COMPACT_ATOMS: atom_id res chain seq x y z
N MET A 1 -29.73 -7.40 -16.02
CA MET A 1 -29.60 -8.29 -14.87
C MET A 1 -28.15 -8.19 -14.44
N GLU A 2 -27.86 -7.41 -13.40
CA GLU A 2 -26.53 -7.40 -12.76
C GLU A 2 -26.33 -8.78 -12.13
N GLN A 3 -25.38 -9.53 -12.66
CA GLN A 3 -24.89 -10.73 -12.00
C GLN A 3 -24.15 -10.26 -10.75
N THR A 4 -24.75 -10.43 -9.59
CA THR A 4 -24.08 -10.24 -8.30
C THR A 4 -22.94 -11.26 -8.25
N GLN A 5 -21.72 -10.83 -8.57
CA GLN A 5 -20.54 -11.68 -8.44
C GLN A 5 -20.42 -12.09 -6.97
N THR A 6 -20.62 -13.39 -6.72
CA THR A 6 -20.42 -13.94 -5.38
C THR A 6 -18.93 -13.87 -5.06
N ILE A 7 -18.56 -12.97 -4.13
CA ILE A 7 -17.17 -12.82 -3.68
C ILE A 7 -16.73 -14.12 -3.03
N ILE A 8 -15.62 -14.68 -3.52
CA ILE A 8 -14.96 -15.84 -2.89
C ILE A 8 -14.36 -15.36 -1.57
N LYS A 9 -14.75 -15.98 -0.46
CA LYS A 9 -14.17 -15.68 0.85
C LYS A 9 -12.72 -16.13 0.87
N GLY A 10 -11.85 -15.32 1.48
CA GLY A 10 -10.41 -15.55 1.49
C GLY A 10 -10.05 -16.97 1.88
N GLY A 11 -9.14 -17.60 1.13
CA GLY A 11 -8.72 -18.98 1.32
C GLY A 11 -9.64 -20.05 0.73
N ALA A 12 -10.88 -19.77 0.39
CA ALA A 12 -11.80 -20.75 -0.22
C ALA A 12 -11.24 -21.28 -1.56
N PHE A 13 -10.52 -20.45 -2.31
CA PHE A 13 -9.85 -20.86 -3.55
C PHE A 13 -8.82 -22.00 -3.37
N LEU A 14 -8.38 -22.28 -2.14
CA LEU A 14 -7.47 -23.39 -1.83
C LEU A 14 -8.18 -24.72 -1.69
N VAL A 15 -9.49 -24.73 -1.44
CA VAL A 15 -10.27 -25.95 -1.08
C VAL A 15 -11.53 -26.13 -1.93
N GLU A 16 -11.91 -25.16 -2.74
CA GLU A 16 -13.09 -25.22 -3.61
C GLU A 16 -12.67 -25.21 -5.09
N ASP A 17 -13.50 -25.80 -5.95
CA ASP A 17 -13.36 -25.67 -7.39
C ASP A 17 -13.64 -24.21 -7.79
N VAL A 18 -12.61 -23.53 -8.28
CA VAL A 18 -12.69 -22.12 -8.68
C VAL A 18 -12.80 -22.01 -10.20
N ASP A 19 -13.81 -21.29 -10.67
CA ASP A 19 -13.88 -20.88 -12.06
C ASP A 19 -12.69 -19.96 -12.38
N ILE A 20 -11.90 -20.31 -13.41
CA ILE A 20 -10.72 -19.54 -13.84
C ILE A 20 -11.06 -18.07 -14.15
N ASN A 21 -12.28 -17.79 -14.62
CA ASN A 21 -12.75 -16.43 -14.88
C ASN A 21 -13.00 -15.58 -13.61
N ARG A 22 -12.84 -16.18 -12.42
CA ARG A 22 -12.96 -15.52 -11.11
C ARG A 22 -11.63 -15.35 -10.41
N VAL A 23 -10.53 -15.69 -11.08
CA VAL A 23 -9.16 -15.48 -10.61
C VAL A 23 -8.66 -14.19 -11.25
N ILE A 24 -8.19 -13.24 -10.41
CA ILE A 24 -7.57 -12.01 -10.86
C ILE A 24 -6.10 -12.30 -11.14
N THR A 25 -5.64 -11.92 -12.33
CA THR A 25 -4.26 -12.06 -12.77
C THR A 25 -3.66 -10.67 -13.07
N PRO A 26 -2.35 -10.53 -13.21
CA PRO A 26 -1.73 -9.23 -13.52
C PRO A 26 -2.26 -8.56 -14.81
N GLU A 27 -2.76 -9.34 -15.74
CA GLU A 27 -3.37 -8.85 -16.99
C GLU A 27 -4.68 -8.10 -16.72
N ASP A 28 -5.37 -8.42 -15.62
CA ASP A 28 -6.65 -7.83 -15.22
C ASP A 28 -6.49 -6.53 -14.43
N PHE A 29 -5.26 -6.12 -14.10
CA PHE A 29 -5.02 -4.89 -13.36
C PHE A 29 -5.55 -3.67 -14.11
N THR A 30 -6.27 -2.82 -13.39
CA THR A 30 -6.79 -1.56 -13.92
C THR A 30 -5.64 -0.58 -14.23
N ASP A 31 -5.93 0.44 -15.02
CA ASP A 31 -4.94 1.49 -15.32
C ASP A 31 -4.51 2.24 -14.05
N GLU A 32 -5.43 2.43 -13.10
CA GLU A 32 -5.12 3.04 -11.80
C GLU A 32 -4.17 2.17 -10.97
N GLN A 33 -4.42 0.85 -10.89
CA GLN A 33 -3.53 -0.10 -10.22
C GLN A 33 -2.14 -0.15 -10.86
N LYS A 34 -2.08 -0.12 -12.20
CA LYS A 34 -0.80 -0.04 -12.94
C LYS A 34 -0.08 1.29 -12.68
N MET A 35 -0.81 2.40 -12.63
CA MET A 35 -0.25 3.72 -12.35
C MET A 35 0.38 3.78 -10.97
N ILE A 36 -0.31 3.32 -9.92
CA ILE A 36 0.24 3.34 -8.55
C ILE A 36 1.45 2.42 -8.42
N ALA A 37 1.44 1.25 -9.09
CA ALA A 37 2.59 0.36 -9.13
C ALA A 37 3.81 1.02 -9.80
N ASN A 38 3.61 1.72 -10.92
CA ASN A 38 4.68 2.45 -11.61
C ASN A 38 5.21 3.61 -10.77
N THR A 39 4.32 4.44 -10.18
CA THR A 39 4.71 5.52 -9.28
C THR A 39 5.56 5.00 -8.12
N THR A 40 5.16 3.89 -7.51
CA THR A 40 5.92 3.26 -6.43
C THR A 40 7.29 2.78 -6.91
N SER A 41 7.34 2.15 -8.09
CA SER A 41 8.59 1.66 -8.68
C SER A 41 9.55 2.81 -8.97
N GLU A 42 9.06 3.89 -9.58
CA GLU A 42 9.86 5.10 -9.87
C GLU A 42 10.37 5.75 -8.57
N TYR A 43 9.52 5.87 -7.55
CA TYR A 43 9.92 6.37 -6.25
C TYR A 43 11.05 5.53 -5.64
N VAL A 44 10.93 4.21 -5.64
CA VAL A 44 11.97 3.32 -5.10
C VAL A 44 13.28 3.47 -5.89
N GLN A 45 13.22 3.46 -7.22
CA GLN A 45 14.40 3.55 -8.08
C GLN A 45 15.12 4.90 -7.95
N ASN A 46 14.37 6.00 -7.88
CA ASN A 46 14.95 7.34 -7.96
C ASN A 46 15.27 7.94 -6.58
N GLU A 47 14.54 7.55 -5.53
CA GLU A 47 14.68 8.17 -4.21
C GLU A 47 15.28 7.23 -3.16
N VAL A 48 14.88 5.95 -3.15
CA VAL A 48 15.29 5.02 -2.08
C VAL A 48 16.61 4.35 -2.40
N LEU A 49 16.73 3.70 -3.55
CA LEU A 49 17.92 2.93 -3.92
C LEU A 49 19.22 3.77 -3.93
N PRO A 50 19.22 5.06 -4.36
CA PRO A 50 20.43 5.86 -4.31
C PRO A 50 21.00 6.10 -2.91
N VAL A 51 20.19 5.95 -1.86
CA VAL A 51 20.59 6.19 -0.46
C VAL A 51 20.51 4.93 0.42
N VAL A 52 20.37 3.75 -0.19
CA VAL A 52 20.21 2.51 0.57
C VAL A 52 21.39 2.24 1.51
N GLU A 53 22.62 2.54 1.11
CA GLU A 53 23.80 2.39 1.95
C GLU A 53 23.75 3.30 3.18
N ASN A 54 23.29 4.54 3.03
CA ASN A 54 23.10 5.46 4.16
C ASN A 54 22.06 4.91 5.16
N LEU A 55 20.98 4.31 4.64
CA LEU A 55 19.95 3.67 5.46
C LEU A 55 20.52 2.48 6.25
N GLU A 56 21.34 1.65 5.63
CA GLU A 56 22.03 0.53 6.29
C GLU A 56 23.02 1.00 7.38
N HIS A 57 23.60 2.19 7.22
CA HIS A 57 24.44 2.85 8.24
C HIS A 57 23.63 3.61 9.30
N HIS A 58 22.30 3.45 9.34
CA HIS A 58 21.39 4.08 10.31
C HIS A 58 21.38 5.62 10.26
N GLU A 59 21.57 6.21 9.09
CA GLU A 59 21.41 7.64 8.87
C GLU A 59 19.91 7.98 8.77
N PHE A 60 19.25 8.10 9.92
CA PHE A 60 17.80 8.18 10.04
C PHE A 60 17.15 9.39 9.35
N GLU A 61 17.89 10.48 9.11
CA GLU A 61 17.40 11.62 8.34
C GLU A 61 16.96 11.23 6.92
N HIS A 62 17.64 10.26 6.30
CA HIS A 62 17.22 9.72 5.00
C HIS A 62 15.87 9.01 5.12
N SER A 63 15.65 8.21 6.15
CA SER A 63 14.36 7.53 6.39
C SER A 63 13.21 8.53 6.56
N VAL A 64 13.45 9.60 7.34
CA VAL A 64 12.42 10.65 7.56
C VAL A 64 12.10 11.39 6.26
N ARG A 65 13.13 11.76 5.48
CA ARG A 65 12.94 12.40 4.16
C ARG A 65 12.12 11.49 3.24
N LEU A 66 12.52 10.23 3.12
CA LEU A 66 11.86 9.26 2.26
C LEU A 66 10.40 9.04 2.66
N LEU A 67 10.08 8.90 3.95
CA LEU A 67 8.70 8.79 4.40
C LEU A 67 7.87 10.02 4.02
N LYS A 68 8.42 11.23 4.16
CA LYS A 68 7.73 12.45 3.72
C LYS A 68 7.42 12.44 2.23
N THR A 69 8.41 12.11 1.40
CA THR A 69 8.22 11.99 -0.05
C THR A 69 7.20 10.89 -0.41
N ALA A 70 7.24 9.74 0.28
CA ALA A 70 6.24 8.70 0.10
C ALA A 70 4.83 9.19 0.47
N GLY A 71 4.70 10.01 1.52
CA GLY A 71 3.45 10.66 1.91
C GLY A 71 2.93 11.63 0.85
N GLU A 72 3.79 12.48 0.30
CA GLU A 72 3.45 13.42 -0.78
C GLU A 72 2.95 12.70 -2.05
N LEU A 73 3.46 11.49 -2.30
CA LEU A 73 3.01 10.61 -3.38
C LEU A 73 1.77 9.78 -3.04
N GLY A 74 1.22 9.91 -1.82
CA GLY A 74 0.06 9.14 -1.35
C GLY A 74 0.35 7.69 -0.96
N LEU A 75 1.61 7.24 -1.03
CA LEU A 75 2.00 5.85 -0.79
C LEU A 75 1.85 5.43 0.69
N LEU A 76 1.74 6.38 1.61
CA LEU A 76 1.46 6.11 3.02
C LEU A 76 -0.04 6.05 3.35
N ALA A 77 -0.89 6.57 2.46
CA ALA A 77 -2.31 6.76 2.71
C ALA A 77 -3.21 5.93 1.76
N ALA A 78 -2.65 4.91 1.10
CA ALA A 78 -3.36 4.06 0.15
C ALA A 78 -4.62 3.43 0.76
N ASP A 79 -4.52 2.88 1.96
CA ASP A 79 -5.62 2.24 2.71
C ASP A 79 -6.47 3.20 3.55
N VAL A 80 -6.07 4.47 3.64
CA VAL A 80 -6.79 5.48 4.43
C VAL A 80 -7.98 6.00 3.63
N PRO A 81 -9.20 6.03 4.20
CA PRO A 81 -10.38 6.56 3.49
C PRO A 81 -10.21 8.04 3.10
N GLU A 82 -10.78 8.43 1.96
CA GLU A 82 -10.73 9.80 1.42
C GLU A 82 -11.20 10.86 2.43
N LYS A 83 -12.21 10.56 3.25
CA LYS A 83 -12.69 11.48 4.28
C LYS A 83 -11.65 11.85 5.35
N TYR A 84 -10.54 11.13 5.41
CA TYR A 84 -9.38 11.39 6.26
C TYR A 84 -8.13 11.71 5.43
N GLU A 85 -8.33 12.30 4.26
CA GLU A 85 -7.29 12.74 3.33
C GLU A 85 -6.45 11.59 2.73
N GLY A 86 -6.96 10.36 2.80
CA GLY A 86 -6.34 9.20 2.17
C GLY A 86 -6.78 8.98 0.74
N LEU A 87 -6.24 7.95 0.10
CA LEU A 87 -6.59 7.58 -1.28
C LEU A 87 -7.73 6.56 -1.37
N GLY A 88 -8.03 5.84 -0.29
CA GLY A 88 -9.11 4.86 -0.24
C GLY A 88 -8.99 3.74 -1.29
N LEU A 89 -7.76 3.38 -1.67
CA LEU A 89 -7.50 2.39 -2.71
C LEU A 89 -7.90 0.97 -2.29
N ASP A 90 -8.06 0.12 -3.28
CA ASP A 90 -8.35 -1.30 -3.06
C ASP A 90 -7.12 -2.09 -2.56
N LYS A 91 -7.33 -3.32 -2.12
CA LYS A 91 -6.27 -4.17 -1.57
C LYS A 91 -5.28 -4.67 -2.62
N ILE A 92 -5.64 -4.70 -3.89
CA ILE A 92 -4.72 -5.01 -4.98
C ILE A 92 -3.71 -3.88 -5.12
N SER A 93 -4.16 -2.63 -5.10
CA SER A 93 -3.29 -1.46 -5.12
C SER A 93 -2.31 -1.45 -3.95
N SER A 94 -2.79 -1.72 -2.72
CA SER A 94 -1.91 -1.83 -1.54
C SER A 94 -0.89 -2.96 -1.66
N ALA A 95 -1.28 -4.10 -2.23
CA ALA A 95 -0.38 -5.23 -2.49
C ALA A 95 0.67 -4.88 -3.55
N LEU A 96 0.29 -4.16 -4.60
CA LEU A 96 1.21 -3.69 -5.63
C LEU A 96 2.24 -2.69 -5.08
N ILE A 97 1.80 -1.76 -4.21
CA ILE A 97 2.73 -0.86 -3.50
C ILE A 97 3.73 -1.69 -2.69
N ALA A 98 3.25 -2.67 -1.91
CA ALA A 98 4.12 -3.51 -1.10
C ALA A 98 5.10 -4.33 -1.96
N GLU A 99 4.64 -4.89 -3.09
CA GLU A 99 5.49 -5.60 -4.05
C GLU A 99 6.61 -4.70 -4.58
N LYS A 100 6.28 -3.51 -5.07
CA LYS A 100 7.29 -2.57 -5.63
C LYS A 100 8.21 -2.03 -4.54
N MET A 101 7.70 -1.83 -3.32
CA MET A 101 8.50 -1.40 -2.18
C MET A 101 9.49 -2.48 -1.70
N SER A 102 9.23 -3.76 -1.98
CA SER A 102 10.01 -4.88 -1.44
C SER A 102 11.51 -4.85 -1.78
N VAL A 103 11.88 -4.22 -2.89
CA VAL A 103 13.28 -4.08 -3.31
C VAL A 103 14.03 -2.95 -2.59
N ALA A 104 13.35 -2.20 -1.72
CA ALA A 104 13.90 -1.07 -0.99
C ALA A 104 14.66 -1.46 0.31
N GLY A 105 15.04 -2.73 0.46
CA GLY A 105 15.79 -3.20 1.63
C GLY A 105 15.09 -2.94 2.96
N GLY A 106 15.84 -2.47 3.96
CA GLY A 106 15.30 -2.13 5.29
C GLY A 106 14.23 -1.05 5.27
N PHE A 107 14.23 -0.15 4.28
CA PHE A 107 13.19 0.88 4.15
C PHE A 107 11.81 0.29 3.84
N SER A 108 11.73 -0.85 3.18
CA SER A 108 10.45 -1.54 2.94
C SER A 108 9.73 -1.90 4.25
N ILE A 109 10.51 -2.27 5.27
CA ILE A 109 9.98 -2.56 6.61
C ILE A 109 9.50 -1.27 7.29
N THR A 110 10.25 -0.18 7.17
CA THR A 110 9.88 1.13 7.72
C THR A 110 8.55 1.61 7.13
N HIS A 111 8.42 1.55 5.80
CA HIS A 111 7.17 1.87 5.10
C HIS A 111 6.03 0.94 5.54
N GLY A 112 6.25 -0.38 5.50
CA GLY A 112 5.25 -1.38 5.88
C GLY A 112 4.80 -1.27 7.34
N ALA A 113 5.71 -0.91 8.26
CA ALA A 113 5.36 -0.66 9.65
C ALA A 113 4.46 0.57 9.79
N HIS A 114 4.74 1.64 9.05
CA HIS A 114 3.91 2.84 9.05
C HIS A 114 2.49 2.54 8.54
N VAL A 115 2.36 2.00 7.33
CA VAL A 115 1.04 1.78 6.71
C VAL A 115 0.26 0.63 7.33
N GLY A 116 0.94 -0.45 7.71
CA GLY A 116 0.32 -1.66 8.27
C GLY A 116 0.08 -1.54 9.78
N ILE A 117 1.15 -1.61 10.57
CA ILE A 117 1.05 -1.68 12.04
C ILE A 117 0.65 -0.32 12.63
N GLY A 118 1.08 0.77 12.05
CA GLY A 118 0.76 2.13 12.51
C GLY A 118 -0.65 2.57 12.13
N SER A 119 -0.93 2.70 10.84
CA SER A 119 -2.14 3.35 10.33
C SER A 119 -3.37 2.43 10.29
N LEU A 120 -3.23 1.17 9.82
CA LEU A 120 -4.37 0.27 9.64
C LEU A 120 -5.18 0.00 10.92
N PRO A 121 -4.58 -0.19 12.12
CA PRO A 121 -5.37 -0.34 13.35
C PRO A 121 -6.25 0.86 13.65
N ILE A 122 -5.77 2.07 13.33
CA ILE A 122 -6.54 3.30 13.51
C ILE A 122 -7.69 3.35 12.48
N VAL A 123 -7.41 2.99 11.23
CA VAL A 123 -8.44 2.91 10.17
C VAL A 123 -9.54 1.93 10.54
N LEU A 124 -9.18 0.74 11.03
CA LEU A 124 -10.14 -0.35 11.27
C LEU A 124 -10.87 -0.23 12.61
N PHE A 125 -10.17 0.16 13.67
CA PHE A 125 -10.66 0.08 15.05
C PHE A 125 -10.70 1.43 15.79
N GLY A 126 -10.10 2.48 15.22
CA GLY A 126 -10.12 3.82 15.81
C GLY A 126 -11.54 4.39 15.87
N ASN A 127 -11.83 5.18 16.91
CA ASN A 127 -13.03 6.01 16.95
C ASN A 127 -12.86 7.25 16.03
N GLU A 128 -13.94 8.01 15.82
CA GLU A 128 -13.92 9.17 14.91
C GLU A 128 -12.87 10.22 15.32
N ALA A 129 -12.71 10.50 16.61
CA ALA A 129 -11.72 11.46 17.10
C ALA A 129 -10.28 11.00 16.81
N GLN A 130 -10.00 9.70 16.98
CA GLN A 130 -8.70 9.12 16.67
C GLN A 130 -8.41 9.16 15.16
N ARG A 131 -9.36 8.75 14.33
CA ARG A 131 -9.20 8.78 12.87
C ARG A 131 -8.95 10.19 12.37
N SER A 132 -9.80 11.16 12.77
CA SER A 132 -9.67 12.57 12.35
C SER A 132 -8.39 13.23 12.85
N HIS A 133 -7.81 12.75 13.97
CA HIS A 133 -6.59 13.33 14.53
C HIS A 133 -5.31 12.77 13.93
N TYR A 134 -5.26 11.45 13.67
CA TYR A 134 -4.01 10.77 13.32
C TYR A 134 -3.85 10.45 11.83
N LEU A 135 -4.96 10.22 11.09
CA LEU A 135 -4.85 9.77 9.71
C LEU A 135 -4.47 10.87 8.70
N PRO A 136 -4.89 12.16 8.87
CA PRO A 136 -4.53 13.24 7.94
C PRO A 136 -3.08 13.75 8.10
N LYS A 137 -2.21 13.12 8.88
CA LYS A 137 -0.86 13.63 9.21
C LYS A 137 0.23 12.79 8.60
#